data_c4d83e030c227dd60769dcd9984014c3
#
_entry.id   c4d83e030c227dd60769dcd9984014c3
#
_cell.length_a   1.000
_cell.length_b   1.000
_cell.length_c   1.000
_cell.angle_alpha   90.00
_cell.angle_beta   90.00
_cell.angle_gamma   90.00
#
_symmetry.space_group_name_H-M   'P 1'
#
loop_
_entity.id
_entity.type
_entity.pdbx_description
1 polymer ?
#
loop_
_entity_poly.entity_id
_entity_poly.type
_entity_poly.pdbx_seq_one_letter_code
_entity_poly.pdbx_strand_id
1 'polypeptide(L)'
;MKTKKAEKVLIALDYDPTAQKVAEAGFSLAKTMKAEVIILHVMTDPVYYSSPGYSPIMGFTGYAEGGQLQLESDDALKKATSQYLDNVKKHLGDDTIKIMIKEGDFADSIIKTAKSIHADVIVMGSHSRKWLEKIIMGSVTEKVLQLTTVPLFIVPTKKQD
;
A
#
# COMPACT_ATOMS: atom_id res chain seq x y z
N MET A 1 18.87 22.40 18.34
CA MET A 1 18.40 21.05 18.06
C MET A 1 18.50 20.76 16.57
N LYS A 2 19.32 19.81 16.21
CA LYS A 2 19.39 19.38 14.79
C LYS A 2 18.18 18.51 14.49
N THR A 3 17.28 18.98 13.65
CA THR A 3 16.19 18.14 13.14
C THR A 3 16.77 17.12 12.17
N LYS A 4 16.53 15.83 12.45
CA LYS A 4 16.89 14.77 11.51
C LYS A 4 16.05 14.94 10.25
N LYS A 5 16.70 15.03 9.10
CA LYS A 5 16.02 15.03 7.80
C LYS A 5 15.41 13.63 7.60
N ALA A 6 14.12 13.56 7.29
CA ALA A 6 13.50 12.31 6.90
C ALA A 6 14.07 11.85 5.54
N GLU A 7 14.53 10.62 5.48
CA GLU A 7 15.24 10.06 4.33
C GLU A 7 14.49 8.96 3.61
N LYS A 8 13.54 8.30 4.30
CA LYS A 8 12.78 7.18 3.74
C LYS A 8 11.30 7.27 4.06
N VAL A 9 10.48 7.14 3.04
CA VAL A 9 9.02 7.04 3.13
C VAL A 9 8.59 5.65 2.67
N LEU A 10 7.90 4.93 3.55
CA LEU A 10 7.28 3.64 3.26
C LEU A 10 5.81 3.85 2.92
N ILE A 11 5.40 3.51 1.71
CA ILE A 11 4.01 3.58 1.27
C ILE A 11 3.45 2.17 1.26
N ALA A 12 2.51 1.88 2.16
CA ALA A 12 1.83 0.60 2.21
C ALA A 12 0.57 0.64 1.35
N LEU A 13 0.53 -0.19 0.33
CA LEU A 13 -0.58 -0.29 -0.62
C LEU A 13 -1.26 -1.64 -0.53
N ASP A 14 -2.58 -1.63 -0.65
CA ASP A 14 -3.38 -2.82 -0.94
C ASP A 14 -3.84 -2.81 -2.42
N TYR A 15 -4.77 -3.69 -2.78
CA TYR A 15 -5.36 -3.73 -4.12
C TYR A 15 -6.65 -2.92 -4.26
N ASP A 16 -7.01 -2.14 -3.25
CA ASP A 16 -8.22 -1.32 -3.31
C ASP A 16 -8.08 -0.24 -4.40
N PRO A 17 -9.15 0.11 -5.11
CA PRO A 17 -9.13 1.20 -6.09
C PRO A 17 -8.62 2.53 -5.55
N THR A 18 -8.70 2.75 -4.25
CA THR A 18 -8.18 3.96 -3.59
C THR A 18 -6.67 3.94 -3.40
N ALA A 19 -6.01 2.82 -3.66
CA ALA A 19 -4.55 2.69 -3.54
C ALA A 19 -3.80 3.68 -4.44
N GLN A 20 -4.34 4.01 -5.61
CA GLN A 20 -3.75 5.04 -6.47
C GLN A 20 -3.64 6.38 -5.76
N LYS A 21 -4.70 6.81 -5.09
CA LYS A 21 -4.72 8.06 -4.31
C LYS A 21 -3.69 8.04 -3.18
N VAL A 22 -3.54 6.90 -2.51
CA VAL A 22 -2.55 6.72 -1.45
C VAL A 22 -1.12 6.79 -2.01
N ALA A 23 -0.86 6.11 -3.13
CA ALA A 23 0.44 6.12 -3.79
C ALA A 23 0.83 7.53 -4.24
N GLU A 24 -0.07 8.25 -4.88
CA GLU A 24 0.16 9.62 -5.35
C GLU A 24 0.43 10.59 -4.19
N ALA A 25 -0.36 10.53 -3.13
CA ALA A 25 -0.20 11.37 -1.96
C ALA A 25 1.13 11.07 -1.23
N GLY A 26 1.46 9.80 -1.04
CA GLY A 26 2.70 9.38 -0.42
C GLY A 26 3.93 9.76 -1.24
N PHE A 27 3.85 9.62 -2.56
CA PHE A 27 4.90 10.02 -3.48
C PHE A 27 5.13 11.54 -3.46
N SER A 28 4.06 12.32 -3.48
CA SER A 28 4.13 13.78 -3.38
C SER A 28 4.78 14.24 -2.07
N LEU A 29 4.40 13.62 -0.95
CA LEU A 29 5.03 13.86 0.34
C LEU A 29 6.52 13.56 0.30
N ALA A 30 6.91 12.39 -0.20
CA ALA A 30 8.31 11.99 -0.29
C ALA A 30 9.14 12.94 -1.17
N LYS A 31 8.60 13.40 -2.28
CA LYS A 31 9.25 14.39 -3.14
C LYS A 31 9.51 15.70 -2.40
N THR A 32 8.53 16.20 -1.67
CA THR A 32 8.69 17.41 -0.85
C THR A 32 9.76 17.23 0.21
N MET A 33 9.84 16.05 0.80
CA MET A 33 10.86 15.71 1.80
C MET A 33 12.23 15.39 1.19
N LYS A 34 12.33 15.22 -0.12
CA LYS A 34 13.50 14.67 -0.83
C LYS A 34 13.93 13.33 -0.26
N ALA A 35 12.95 12.49 0.02
CA ALA A 35 13.14 11.18 0.61
C ALA A 35 13.09 10.07 -0.44
N GLU A 36 13.74 8.95 -0.13
CA GLU A 36 13.64 7.70 -0.87
C GLU A 36 12.25 7.10 -0.67
N VAL A 37 11.66 6.57 -1.74
CA VAL A 37 10.34 5.95 -1.73
C VAL A 37 10.47 4.43 -1.78
N ILE A 38 9.85 3.77 -0.82
CA ILE A 38 9.67 2.33 -0.81
C ILE A 38 8.16 2.04 -0.82
N ILE A 39 7.70 1.25 -1.79
CA ILE A 39 6.33 0.78 -1.84
C ILE A 39 6.28 -0.65 -1.33
N LEU A 40 5.42 -0.89 -0.36
CA LEU A 40 5.19 -2.20 0.26
C LEU A 40 3.79 -2.69 -0.05
N HIS A 41 3.71 -3.93 -0.51
CA HIS A 41 2.46 -4.70 -0.49
C HIS A 41 2.65 -5.92 0.41
N VAL A 42 1.69 -6.16 1.29
CA VAL A 42 1.65 -7.35 2.15
C VAL A 42 0.62 -8.31 1.60
N MET A 43 1.08 -9.52 1.26
CA MET A 43 0.21 -10.61 0.83
C MET A 43 -0.26 -11.41 2.03
N THR A 44 -1.50 -11.82 1.99
CA THR A 44 -2.07 -12.77 2.94
C THR A 44 -2.53 -14.03 2.21
N ASP A 45 -3.29 -14.89 2.88
CA ASP A 45 -3.81 -16.13 2.30
C ASP A 45 -4.54 -15.88 0.96
N PRO A 46 -4.28 -16.67 -0.10
CA PRO A 46 -4.97 -16.57 -1.38
C PRO A 46 -6.50 -16.59 -1.28
N VAL A 47 -7.06 -17.28 -0.30
CA VAL A 47 -8.50 -17.32 -0.01
C VAL A 47 -9.06 -15.92 0.25
N TYR A 48 -8.29 -15.04 0.85
CA TYR A 48 -8.69 -13.66 1.10
C TYR A 48 -8.96 -12.88 -0.19
N TYR A 49 -8.15 -13.13 -1.22
CA TYR A 49 -8.25 -12.44 -2.51
C TYR A 49 -9.32 -13.01 -3.44
N SER A 50 -9.80 -14.22 -3.17
CA SER A 50 -10.88 -14.86 -3.92
C SER A 50 -12.27 -14.56 -3.36
N SER A 51 -12.37 -13.75 -2.31
CA SER A 51 -13.66 -13.36 -1.73
C SER A 51 -14.50 -12.53 -2.70
N PRO A 52 -15.83 -12.76 -2.77
CA PRO A 52 -16.71 -11.93 -3.58
C PRO A 52 -16.60 -10.45 -3.21
N GLY A 53 -16.42 -9.59 -4.21
CA GLY A 53 -16.28 -8.15 -4.03
C GLY A 53 -14.83 -7.67 -3.87
N TYR A 54 -13.87 -8.56 -3.77
CA TYR A 54 -12.46 -8.20 -3.82
C TYR A 54 -11.93 -8.34 -5.25
N SER A 55 -11.57 -7.24 -5.87
CA SER A 55 -10.92 -7.26 -7.18
C SER A 55 -9.47 -6.79 -7.03
N PRO A 56 -8.50 -7.69 -7.16
CA PRO A 56 -7.10 -7.34 -6.90
C PRO A 56 -6.47 -6.38 -7.92
N ILE A 57 -7.23 -5.94 -8.92
CA ILE A 57 -6.63 -5.28 -10.10
C ILE A 57 -7.22 -3.90 -10.37
N MET A 58 -8.11 -3.39 -9.54
CA MET A 58 -8.86 -2.15 -9.82
C MET A 58 -8.18 -0.86 -9.37
N GLY A 59 -6.99 -0.90 -8.81
CA GLY A 59 -6.32 0.30 -8.30
C GLY A 59 -5.64 1.16 -9.36
N PHE A 60 -5.22 0.57 -10.48
CA PHE A 60 -4.50 1.25 -11.55
C PHE A 60 -5.02 0.83 -12.92
N THR A 61 -5.29 1.81 -13.78
CA THR A 61 -5.72 1.58 -15.15
C THR A 61 -4.61 0.91 -15.98
N GLY A 62 -4.96 -0.12 -16.75
CA GLY A 62 -4.03 -0.87 -17.61
C GLY A 62 -4.13 -2.38 -17.46
N TYR A 63 -4.91 -2.86 -16.52
CA TYR A 63 -5.11 -4.29 -16.29
C TYR A 63 -6.45 -4.84 -16.74
N ALA A 64 -7.30 -4.02 -17.33
CA ALA A 64 -8.65 -4.41 -17.70
C ALA A 64 -8.73 -5.37 -18.91
N GLU A 65 -7.61 -5.63 -19.55
CA GLU A 65 -7.59 -6.50 -20.72
C GLU A 65 -7.02 -7.86 -20.36
N GLY A 66 -7.86 -8.82 -20.06
CA GLY A 66 -7.32 -10.15 -20.15
C GLY A 66 -7.70 -11.17 -19.13
N GLY A 67 -8.90 -11.13 -18.70
CA GLY A 67 -9.44 -12.32 -18.10
C GLY A 67 -9.26 -12.42 -16.59
N GLN A 68 -10.08 -13.23 -16.04
CA GLN A 68 -10.04 -13.63 -14.65
C GLN A 68 -8.66 -14.20 -14.34
N LEU A 69 -7.87 -13.44 -13.57
CA LEU A 69 -6.72 -14.00 -12.92
C LEU A 69 -7.23 -15.07 -11.95
N GLN A 70 -7.03 -16.32 -12.32
CA GLN A 70 -7.18 -17.41 -11.37
C GLN A 70 -6.04 -17.30 -10.37
N LEU A 71 -6.31 -16.68 -9.24
CA LEU A 71 -5.35 -16.55 -8.14
C LEU A 71 -5.32 -17.85 -7.31
N GLU A 72 -5.32 -19.00 -8.01
CA GLU A 72 -5.38 -20.31 -7.39
C GLU A 72 -4.04 -20.78 -6.83
N SER A 73 -2.96 -20.06 -7.09
CA SER A 73 -1.63 -20.41 -6.59
C SER A 73 -0.88 -19.21 -6.04
N ASP A 74 0.01 -19.46 -5.09
CA ASP A 74 0.89 -18.43 -4.53
C ASP A 74 1.75 -17.78 -5.59
N ASP A 75 2.21 -18.53 -6.57
CA ASP A 75 3.05 -18.03 -7.66
C ASP A 75 2.27 -17.08 -8.59
N ALA A 76 1.02 -17.40 -8.90
CA ALA A 76 0.13 -16.52 -9.67
C ALA A 76 -0.14 -15.21 -8.92
N LEU A 77 -0.38 -15.28 -7.62
CA LEU A 77 -0.58 -14.11 -6.78
C LEU A 77 0.68 -13.23 -6.70
N LYS A 78 1.84 -13.82 -6.51
CA LYS A 78 3.13 -13.11 -6.49
C LYS A 78 3.39 -12.40 -7.82
N LYS A 79 3.13 -13.07 -8.94
CA LYS A 79 3.28 -12.48 -10.27
C LYS A 79 2.32 -11.32 -10.48
N ALA A 80 1.05 -11.49 -10.14
CA ALA A 80 0.05 -10.42 -10.23
C ALA A 80 0.42 -9.22 -9.35
N THR A 81 0.90 -9.46 -8.14
CA THR A 81 1.37 -8.44 -7.23
C THR A 81 2.55 -7.67 -7.77
N SER A 82 3.55 -8.37 -8.31
CA SER A 82 4.72 -7.73 -8.91
C SER A 82 4.32 -6.84 -10.09
N GLN A 83 3.42 -7.31 -10.96
CA GLN A 83 2.92 -6.53 -12.08
C GLN A 83 2.14 -5.30 -11.63
N TYR A 84 1.31 -5.45 -10.61
CA TYR A 84 0.58 -4.34 -10.01
C TYR A 84 1.53 -3.25 -9.50
N LEU A 85 2.53 -3.62 -8.75
CA LEU A 85 3.50 -2.67 -8.18
C LEU A 85 4.39 -2.03 -9.26
N ASP A 86 4.75 -2.77 -10.30
CA ASP A 86 5.46 -2.21 -11.46
C ASP A 86 4.62 -1.16 -12.17
N ASN A 87 3.31 -1.38 -12.27
CA ASN A 87 2.40 -0.38 -12.84
C ASN A 87 2.25 0.85 -11.96
N VAL A 88 2.21 0.68 -10.65
CA VAL A 88 2.24 1.81 -9.70
C VAL A 88 3.49 2.65 -9.93
N LYS A 89 4.64 2.01 -9.99
CA LYS A 89 5.92 2.67 -10.23
C LYS A 89 5.94 3.43 -11.56
N LYS A 90 5.46 2.82 -12.63
CA LYS A 90 5.32 3.47 -13.95
C LYS A 90 4.37 4.66 -13.91
N HIS A 91 3.24 4.52 -13.21
CA HIS A 91 2.27 5.59 -13.05
C HIS A 91 2.88 6.80 -12.33
N LEU A 92 3.68 6.56 -11.30
CA LEU A 92 4.37 7.61 -10.55
C LEU A 92 5.57 8.21 -11.32
N GLY A 93 6.07 7.53 -12.35
CA GLY A 93 7.11 8.04 -13.23
C GLY A 93 8.51 8.17 -12.60
N ASP A 94 8.81 7.34 -11.60
CA ASP A 94 10.10 7.37 -10.91
C ASP A 94 10.70 5.96 -10.78
N ASP A 95 11.75 5.70 -11.57
CA ASP A 95 12.42 4.40 -11.59
C ASP A 95 13.26 4.11 -10.33
N THR A 96 13.50 5.10 -9.48
CA THR A 96 14.23 4.92 -8.23
C THR A 96 13.39 4.34 -7.10
N ILE A 97 12.06 4.28 -7.27
CA ILE A 97 11.14 3.67 -6.30
C ILE A 97 11.50 2.20 -6.09
N LYS A 98 11.68 1.81 -4.84
CA LYS A 98 11.88 0.42 -4.46
C LYS A 98 10.55 -0.25 -4.15
N ILE A 99 10.42 -1.50 -4.56
CA ILE A 99 9.23 -2.32 -4.36
C ILE A 99 9.58 -3.46 -3.39
N MET A 100 8.73 -3.65 -2.40
CA MET A 100 8.82 -4.75 -1.44
C MET A 100 7.49 -5.50 -1.36
N ILE A 101 7.56 -6.82 -1.36
CA ILE A 101 6.42 -7.70 -1.14
C ILE A 101 6.74 -8.56 0.08
N LYS A 102 5.82 -8.55 1.05
CA LYS A 102 5.91 -9.35 2.27
C LYS A 102 4.69 -10.23 2.39
N GLU A 103 4.80 -11.30 3.15
CA GLU A 103 3.71 -12.22 3.45
C GLU A 103 3.44 -12.22 4.95
N GLY A 104 2.17 -12.35 5.33
CA GLY A 104 1.74 -12.48 6.71
C GLY A 104 0.64 -11.52 7.13
N ASP A 105 0.59 -11.21 8.41
CA ASP A 105 -0.35 -10.23 8.96
C ASP A 105 -0.02 -8.82 8.44
N PHE A 106 -1.05 -8.12 7.99
CA PHE A 106 -0.88 -6.80 7.36
C PHE A 106 -0.17 -5.80 8.28
N ALA A 107 -0.71 -5.56 9.45
CA ALA A 107 -0.19 -4.54 10.35
C ALA A 107 1.21 -4.89 10.87
N ASP A 108 1.42 -6.12 11.30
CA ASP A 108 2.72 -6.58 11.79
C ASP A 108 3.80 -6.51 10.71
N SER A 109 3.47 -6.90 9.48
CA SER A 109 4.41 -6.85 8.35
C SER A 109 4.78 -5.41 7.99
N ILE A 110 3.82 -4.49 8.00
CA ILE A 110 4.07 -3.06 7.75
C ILE A 110 5.02 -2.50 8.81
N ILE A 111 4.75 -2.76 10.10
CA ILE A 111 5.56 -2.25 11.21
C ILE A 111 6.97 -2.84 11.19
N LYS A 112 7.09 -4.15 11.00
CA LYS A 112 8.39 -4.83 10.91
C LYS A 112 9.22 -4.31 9.73
N THR A 113 8.59 -4.13 8.57
CA THR A 113 9.26 -3.59 7.39
C THR A 113 9.73 -2.16 7.64
N ALA A 114 8.87 -1.30 8.18
CA ALA A 114 9.23 0.08 8.50
C ALA A 114 10.45 0.17 9.45
N LYS A 115 10.49 -0.69 10.45
CA LYS A 115 11.63 -0.78 11.37
C LYS A 115 12.89 -1.29 10.66
N SER A 116 12.79 -2.34 9.87
CA SER A 116 13.95 -2.96 9.20
C SER A 116 14.64 -2.05 8.20
N ILE A 117 13.88 -1.21 7.49
CA ILE A 117 14.42 -0.26 6.53
C ILE A 117 14.72 1.11 7.14
N HIS A 118 14.45 1.30 8.42
CA HIS A 118 14.56 2.60 9.10
C HIS A 118 13.71 3.69 8.43
N ALA A 119 12.47 3.36 8.12
CA ALA A 119 11.54 4.33 7.56
C ALA A 119 11.29 5.49 8.53
N ASP A 120 11.23 6.68 8.01
CA ASP A 120 10.95 7.89 8.79
C ASP A 120 9.46 8.22 8.83
N VAL A 121 8.71 7.76 7.84
CA VAL A 121 7.25 7.90 7.73
C VAL A 121 6.65 6.67 7.08
N ILE A 122 5.52 6.22 7.61
CA ILE A 122 4.64 5.23 6.96
C ILE A 122 3.45 5.98 6.36
N VAL A 123 3.16 5.75 5.09
CA VAL A 123 1.98 6.28 4.42
C VAL A 123 0.98 5.16 4.18
N MET A 124 -0.26 5.36 4.59
CA MET A 124 -1.36 4.40 4.43
C MET A 124 -2.64 5.10 4.06
N GLY A 125 -3.58 4.37 3.45
CA GLY A 125 -4.96 4.81 3.32
C GLY A 125 -5.75 4.63 4.61
N SER A 126 -6.79 5.43 4.78
CA SER A 126 -7.67 5.32 5.96
C SER A 126 -8.54 4.06 5.93
N HIS A 127 -8.87 3.55 4.72
CA HIS A 127 -9.67 2.34 4.52
C HIS A 127 -9.14 1.53 3.35
N SER A 128 -9.21 0.20 3.48
CA SER A 128 -8.93 -0.72 2.38
C SER A 128 -10.21 -1.28 1.73
N ARG A 129 -11.41 -1.02 2.26
CA ARG A 129 -12.68 -1.58 1.77
C ARG A 129 -13.79 -0.55 1.69
N LYS A 130 -14.59 -0.69 0.63
CA LYS A 130 -15.53 0.28 0.06
C LYS A 130 -16.80 0.59 0.86
N TRP A 131 -17.15 -0.17 1.88
CA TRP A 131 -18.56 -0.24 2.30
C TRP A 131 -18.85 -0.13 3.79
N LEU A 132 -17.94 0.46 4.51
CA LEU A 132 -18.18 0.79 5.91
C LEU A 132 -18.34 2.31 6.06
N GLU A 133 -19.50 2.82 5.69
CA GLU A 133 -19.82 4.26 5.74
C GLU A 133 -19.68 4.89 7.12
N LYS A 134 -19.60 4.07 8.16
CA LYS A 134 -19.56 4.52 9.56
C LYS A 134 -18.20 4.38 10.24
N ILE A 135 -17.21 3.75 9.61
CA ILE A 135 -15.91 3.57 10.22
C ILE A 135 -14.94 4.58 9.63
N ILE A 136 -14.44 5.44 10.47
CA ILE A 136 -13.52 6.53 10.11
C ILE A 136 -12.15 5.98 9.70
N MET A 137 -11.77 4.80 10.20
CA MET A 137 -10.47 4.19 9.98
C MET A 137 -10.59 2.66 9.86
N GLY A 138 -9.91 2.06 8.86
CA GLY A 138 -9.86 0.61 8.69
C GLY A 138 -9.10 -0.09 9.80
N SER A 139 -9.39 -1.37 10.01
CA SER A 139 -8.81 -2.17 11.10
C SER A 139 -7.28 -2.29 11.02
N VAL A 140 -6.71 -2.42 9.82
CA VAL A 140 -5.25 -2.47 9.64
C VAL A 140 -4.61 -1.13 10.00
N THR A 141 -5.17 -0.03 9.53
CA THR A 141 -4.67 1.33 9.82
C THR A 141 -4.74 1.63 11.31
N GLU A 142 -5.84 1.27 11.96
CA GLU A 142 -5.99 1.42 13.41
C GLU A 142 -4.94 0.60 14.17
N LYS A 143 -4.73 -0.65 13.80
CA LYS A 143 -3.72 -1.51 14.43
C LYS A 143 -2.30 -0.97 14.25
N VAL A 144 -1.97 -0.49 13.04
CA VAL A 144 -0.67 0.15 12.80
C VAL A 144 -0.51 1.39 13.67
N LEU A 145 -1.54 2.24 13.75
CA LEU A 145 -1.50 3.44 14.58
C LEU A 145 -1.26 3.12 16.08
N GLN A 146 -1.89 2.08 16.58
CA GLN A 146 -1.72 1.67 17.98
C GLN A 146 -0.33 1.11 18.29
N LEU A 147 0.31 0.45 17.33
CA LEU A 147 1.55 -0.30 17.58
C LEU A 147 2.81 0.37 17.03
N THR A 148 2.68 1.34 16.14
CA THR A 148 3.85 1.93 15.49
C THR A 148 4.58 2.91 16.39
N THR A 149 5.91 2.93 16.25
CA THR A 149 6.77 4.00 16.76
C THR A 149 7.27 4.93 15.65
N VAL A 150 6.94 4.61 14.39
CA VAL A 150 7.26 5.42 13.21
C VAL A 150 6.09 6.37 12.92
N PRO A 151 6.33 7.64 12.64
CA PRO A 151 5.28 8.57 12.23
C PRO A 151 4.43 8.03 11.10
N LEU A 152 3.12 8.26 11.20
CA LEU A 152 2.12 7.74 10.27
C LEU A 152 1.43 8.88 9.55
N PHE A 153 1.43 8.84 8.22
CA PHE A 153 0.68 9.74 7.35
C PHE A 153 -0.51 8.98 6.75
N ILE A 154 -1.72 9.36 7.16
CA ILE A 154 -2.95 8.70 6.74
C ILE A 154 -3.61 9.50 5.64
N VAL A 155 -3.82 8.88 4.47
CA VAL A 155 -4.51 9.46 3.33
C VAL A 155 -5.99 9.10 3.41
N PRO A 156 -6.89 10.07 3.52
CA PRO A 156 -8.32 9.78 3.49
C PRO A 156 -8.73 9.16 2.17
N THR A 157 -9.35 7.98 2.24
CA THR A 157 -9.79 7.21 1.07
C THR A 157 -11.31 7.16 0.93
N LYS A 158 -12.02 7.90 1.78
CA LYS A 158 -13.47 8.03 1.68
C LYS A 158 -13.86 8.62 0.32
N LYS A 159 -14.85 8.01 -0.35
CA LYS A 159 -15.43 8.62 -1.55
C LYS A 159 -16.04 9.96 -1.19
N GLN A 160 -15.70 10.98 -1.96
CA GLN A 160 -16.49 12.22 -1.98
C GLN A 160 -17.76 11.92 -2.77
N ASP A 161 -18.87 12.08 -2.12
CA ASP A 161 -20.19 12.09 -2.78
C ASP A 161 -20.32 13.33 -3.66
#